data_9344221a0bfadd764dfb403b51cff673
#
_entry.id   9344221a0bfadd764dfb403b51cff673
#
_cell.length_a   1.000
_cell.length_b   1.000
_cell.length_c   1.000
_cell.angle_alpha   90.00
_cell.angle_beta   90.00
_cell.angle_gamma   90.00
#
_symmetry.space_group_name_H-M   'P 1'
#
loop_
_entity.id
_entity.type
_entity.pdbx_description
1 polymer ?
#
loop_
_entity_poly.entity_id
_entity_poly.type
_entity_poly.pdbx_seq_one_letter_code
_entity_poly.pdbx_strand_id
1 'polypeptide(L)'
;MKRLVAESHKRGLKVIIDIVANHTAWDNVMMEHPEFYKQDATGKVIPPVPEWTDVAGLNYGNPKLREYMIGMLKHWVKDFDVDGFRCDVAYMVPTDFWEQARTELEKVKPDIMMLAEATKPELLLKAFDMDYSWPLHATLNKVMLEGAPATELKASWEESAKQFPRGSLHLRISDNHDEARSVARYGIRGALAAQALMFTLDGVPLVYNGMEVGDATESGDPALFEKMPVFWNPKERPPLRDIYRDLIKLRKQYAPFRNDRVVWLRNSAESDLVTFMRLDGKDEFVVVVNLSSRPVTGFVEVSRSEQFKYVKIAGVPEPSSNGFPLFHLKGYEWRIYHRAVK
;
A
#
# COMPACT_ATOMS: atom_id res chain seq x y z
N MET A 1 -14.86 -3.86 19.75
CA MET A 1 -14.05 -4.67 18.81
C MET A 1 -14.78 -5.94 18.36
N LYS A 2 -15.19 -6.91 19.20
CA LYS A 2 -15.85 -8.20 18.81
C LYS A 2 -17.00 -8.02 17.81
N ARG A 3 -17.91 -7.06 18.04
CA ARG A 3 -19.02 -6.76 17.11
C ARG A 3 -18.51 -6.25 15.74
N LEU A 4 -17.47 -5.42 15.73
CA LEU A 4 -16.87 -4.92 14.48
C LEU A 4 -16.32 -6.08 13.65
N VAL A 5 -15.51 -6.96 14.27
CA VAL A 5 -14.92 -8.12 13.60
C VAL A 5 -16.02 -9.05 13.06
N ALA A 6 -17.00 -9.40 13.89
CA ALA A 6 -18.11 -10.28 13.48
C ALA A 6 -18.92 -9.70 12.30
N GLU A 7 -19.21 -8.39 12.32
CA GLU A 7 -19.95 -7.73 11.22
C GLU A 7 -19.10 -7.60 9.94
N SER A 8 -17.79 -7.48 10.06
CA SER A 8 -16.86 -7.51 8.94
C SER A 8 -16.81 -8.90 8.30
N HIS A 9 -16.67 -9.94 9.09
CA HIS A 9 -16.66 -11.34 8.62
C HIS A 9 -17.94 -11.72 7.88
N LYS A 10 -19.11 -11.31 8.38
CA LYS A 10 -20.39 -11.49 7.67
C LYS A 10 -20.43 -10.89 6.27
N ARG A 11 -19.58 -9.89 6.00
CA ARG A 11 -19.43 -9.21 4.71
C ARG A 11 -18.25 -9.72 3.88
N GLY A 12 -17.59 -10.78 4.35
CA GLY A 12 -16.41 -11.36 3.70
C GLY A 12 -15.16 -10.48 3.81
N LEU A 13 -15.10 -9.60 4.81
CA LEU A 13 -13.94 -8.76 5.09
C LEU A 13 -13.10 -9.38 6.21
N LYS A 14 -11.79 -9.40 6.01
CA LYS A 14 -10.82 -9.71 7.06
C LYS A 14 -10.50 -8.44 7.86
N VAL A 15 -10.21 -8.59 9.15
CA VAL A 15 -9.88 -7.49 10.05
C VAL A 15 -8.48 -7.71 10.61
N ILE A 16 -7.57 -6.80 10.28
CA ILE A 16 -6.25 -6.72 10.93
C ILE A 16 -6.21 -5.48 11.82
N ILE A 17 -5.42 -5.53 12.88
CA ILE A 17 -5.23 -4.38 13.78
C ILE A 17 -3.77 -3.91 13.74
N ASP A 18 -3.57 -2.64 14.00
CA ASP A 18 -2.25 -2.04 14.09
C ASP A 18 -1.62 -2.36 15.45
N ILE A 19 -0.36 -2.80 15.43
CA ILE A 19 0.42 -3.15 16.64
C ILE A 19 1.74 -2.39 16.62
N VAL A 20 1.91 -1.54 17.61
CA VAL A 20 3.17 -0.87 17.90
C VAL A 20 4.00 -1.76 18.82
N ALA A 21 4.92 -2.54 18.23
CA ALA A 21 5.72 -3.51 18.99
C ALA A 21 7.12 -2.99 19.36
N ASN A 22 7.56 -1.86 18.82
CA ASN A 22 8.90 -1.33 19.04
C ASN A 22 9.02 -0.50 20.33
N HIS A 23 7.93 0.10 20.79
CA HIS A 23 7.93 1.05 21.92
C HIS A 23 6.55 1.15 22.57
N THR A 24 6.49 1.84 23.70
CA THR A 24 5.23 2.19 24.38
C THR A 24 5.25 3.65 24.83
N ALA A 25 4.07 4.20 25.16
CA ALA A 25 4.01 5.46 25.91
C ALA A 25 4.65 5.29 27.32
N TRP A 26 5.11 6.39 27.91
CA TRP A 26 5.74 6.38 29.23
C TRP A 26 4.79 6.02 30.39
N ASP A 27 3.49 6.12 30.19
CA ASP A 27 2.45 5.76 31.17
C ASP A 27 1.87 4.34 30.95
N ASN A 28 2.50 3.54 30.09
CA ASN A 28 2.07 2.17 29.85
C ASN A 28 2.28 1.29 31.08
N VAL A 29 1.34 0.38 31.34
CA VAL A 29 1.42 -0.57 32.48
C VAL A 29 2.69 -1.43 32.48
N MET A 30 3.28 -1.68 31.31
CA MET A 30 4.54 -2.41 31.19
C MET A 30 5.73 -1.67 31.85
N MET A 31 5.61 -0.35 32.15
CA MET A 31 6.64 0.40 32.86
C MET A 31 6.87 -0.09 34.32
N GLU A 32 5.95 -0.89 34.86
CA GLU A 32 6.16 -1.63 36.11
C GLU A 32 7.28 -2.69 35.98
N HIS A 33 7.67 -3.02 34.74
CA HIS A 33 8.72 -3.95 34.36
C HIS A 33 9.85 -3.25 33.59
N PRO A 34 10.70 -2.43 34.24
CA PRO A 34 11.74 -1.67 33.54
C PRO A 34 12.73 -2.57 32.76
N GLU A 35 12.86 -3.84 33.14
CA GLU A 35 13.66 -4.83 32.42
C GLU A 35 13.10 -5.19 31.02
N PHE A 36 11.86 -4.79 30.70
CA PHE A 36 11.27 -4.91 29.37
C PHE A 36 11.73 -3.82 28.41
N TYR A 37 12.39 -2.79 28.92
CA TYR A 37 12.75 -1.62 28.15
C TYR A 37 14.26 -1.52 27.92
N LYS A 38 14.64 -0.80 26.85
CA LYS A 38 16.02 -0.38 26.62
C LYS A 38 16.44 0.55 27.74
N GLN A 39 17.65 0.36 28.27
CA GLN A 39 18.21 1.16 29.36
C GLN A 39 19.59 1.67 28.96
N ASP A 40 19.95 2.84 29.47
CA ASP A 40 21.31 3.37 29.40
C ASP A 40 22.24 2.69 30.44
N ALA A 41 23.50 3.10 30.46
CA ALA A 41 24.48 2.54 31.39
C ALA A 41 24.15 2.80 32.87
N THR A 42 23.25 3.74 33.19
CA THR A 42 22.77 4.02 34.56
C THR A 42 21.53 3.23 34.96
N GLY A 43 20.96 2.46 34.02
CA GLY A 43 19.71 1.73 34.24
C GLY A 43 18.45 2.56 33.98
N LYS A 44 18.58 3.77 33.44
CA LYS A 44 17.44 4.61 33.08
C LYS A 44 16.85 4.13 31.76
N VAL A 45 15.52 3.96 31.70
CA VAL A 45 14.80 3.65 30.45
C VAL A 45 14.99 4.77 29.43
N ILE A 46 15.22 4.38 28.18
CA ILE A 46 15.48 5.30 27.07
C ILE A 46 14.52 5.07 25.90
N PRO A 47 14.29 6.09 25.04
CA PRO A 47 13.53 5.94 23.82
C PRO A 47 14.21 4.98 22.83
N PRO A 48 13.45 4.46 21.82
CA PRO A 48 14.01 3.56 20.80
C PRO A 48 15.09 4.24 19.93
N VAL A 49 14.90 5.53 19.67
CA VAL A 49 15.86 6.46 19.02
C VAL A 49 15.81 7.79 19.76
N PRO A 50 16.90 8.57 19.79
CA PRO A 50 16.99 9.80 20.62
C PRO A 50 15.90 10.84 20.34
N GLU A 51 15.43 10.91 19.09
CA GLU A 51 14.45 11.90 18.64
C GLU A 51 13.02 11.60 19.11
N TRP A 52 12.69 10.34 19.45
CA TRP A 52 11.36 9.91 19.87
C TRP A 52 11.21 9.98 21.38
N THR A 53 11.26 11.18 21.93
CA THR A 53 11.32 11.43 23.38
C THR A 53 10.00 11.14 24.12
N ASP A 54 8.91 11.01 23.40
CA ASP A 54 7.56 10.76 23.91
C ASP A 54 7.25 9.27 24.14
N VAL A 55 8.17 8.36 23.78
CA VAL A 55 7.99 6.91 23.87
C VAL A 55 9.20 6.20 24.47
N ALA A 56 8.99 5.02 25.08
CA ALA A 56 10.00 4.16 25.69
C ALA A 56 10.28 2.95 24.82
N GLY A 57 11.54 2.69 24.47
CA GLY A 57 11.98 1.61 23.59
C GLY A 57 11.94 0.23 24.27
N LEU A 58 11.36 -0.78 23.62
CA LEU A 58 11.29 -2.15 24.14
C LEU A 58 12.58 -2.95 23.86
N ASN A 59 12.95 -3.81 24.82
CA ASN A 59 14.17 -4.62 24.80
C ASN A 59 13.87 -6.10 24.46
N TYR A 60 13.87 -6.45 23.20
CA TYR A 60 13.65 -7.82 22.73
C TYR A 60 14.80 -8.80 23.02
N GLY A 61 15.89 -8.36 23.65
CA GLY A 61 16.86 -9.25 24.29
C GLY A 61 16.30 -9.95 25.52
N ASN A 62 15.22 -9.43 26.11
CA ASN A 62 14.56 -10.04 27.28
C ASN A 62 13.54 -11.12 26.80
N PRO A 63 13.72 -12.40 27.16
CA PRO A 63 12.80 -13.46 26.75
C PRO A 63 11.40 -13.32 27.35
N LYS A 64 11.26 -12.74 28.55
CA LYS A 64 9.95 -12.51 29.18
C LYS A 64 9.15 -11.45 28.42
N LEU A 65 9.81 -10.41 27.88
CA LEU A 65 9.14 -9.47 26.99
C LEU A 65 8.62 -10.17 25.74
N ARG A 66 9.42 -11.02 25.09
CA ARG A 66 8.99 -11.77 23.92
C ARG A 66 7.75 -12.63 24.21
N GLU A 67 7.76 -13.34 25.33
CA GLU A 67 6.62 -14.15 25.79
C GLU A 67 5.37 -13.29 26.02
N TYR A 68 5.51 -12.16 26.72
CA TYR A 68 4.44 -11.21 26.96
C TYR A 68 3.83 -10.68 25.66
N MET A 69 4.66 -10.23 24.71
CA MET A 69 4.21 -9.69 23.43
C MET A 69 3.52 -10.74 22.57
N ILE A 70 4.03 -11.98 22.52
CA ILE A 70 3.36 -13.08 21.83
C ILE A 70 2.02 -13.42 22.50
N GLY A 71 1.98 -13.40 23.84
CA GLY A 71 0.74 -13.58 24.60
C GLY A 71 -0.31 -12.52 24.24
N MET A 72 0.10 -11.26 24.15
CA MET A 72 -0.75 -10.14 23.75
C MET A 72 -1.30 -10.34 22.30
N LEU A 73 -0.46 -10.71 21.35
CA LEU A 73 -0.89 -10.99 19.98
C LEU A 73 -1.91 -12.15 19.95
N LYS A 74 -1.63 -13.24 20.67
CA LYS A 74 -2.55 -14.39 20.79
C LYS A 74 -3.89 -13.99 21.41
N HIS A 75 -3.90 -13.08 22.38
CA HIS A 75 -5.13 -12.56 22.99
C HIS A 75 -6.05 -11.91 21.95
N TRP A 76 -5.51 -11.03 21.11
CA TRP A 76 -6.29 -10.40 20.05
C TRP A 76 -6.90 -11.40 19.06
N VAL A 77 -6.14 -12.43 18.70
CA VAL A 77 -6.62 -13.47 17.78
C VAL A 77 -7.70 -14.34 18.46
N LYS A 78 -7.45 -14.82 19.70
CA LYS A 78 -8.36 -15.75 20.41
C LYS A 78 -9.64 -15.08 20.88
N ASP A 79 -9.52 -13.90 21.49
CA ASP A 79 -10.64 -13.28 22.19
C ASP A 79 -11.44 -12.31 21.31
N PHE A 80 -10.83 -11.80 20.24
CA PHE A 80 -11.47 -10.84 19.33
C PHE A 80 -11.61 -11.35 17.91
N ASP A 81 -11.03 -12.52 17.58
CA ASP A 81 -11.07 -13.16 16.26
C ASP A 81 -10.53 -12.28 15.12
N VAL A 82 -9.53 -11.46 15.43
CA VAL A 82 -8.85 -10.67 14.37
C VAL A 82 -8.10 -11.60 13.41
N ASP A 83 -7.97 -11.19 12.16
CA ASP A 83 -7.38 -12.01 11.11
C ASP A 83 -5.88 -11.73 10.92
N GLY A 84 -5.33 -10.76 11.65
CA GLY A 84 -3.92 -10.45 11.56
C GLY A 84 -3.55 -9.08 12.13
N PHE A 85 -2.35 -8.66 11.76
CA PHE A 85 -1.72 -7.46 12.29
C PHE A 85 -1.01 -6.66 11.19
N ARG A 86 -1.11 -5.33 11.26
CA ARG A 86 -0.12 -4.40 10.71
C ARG A 86 0.85 -4.09 11.83
N CYS A 87 2.13 -4.33 11.60
CA CYS A 87 3.16 -4.11 12.61
C CYS A 87 3.95 -2.85 12.31
N ASP A 88 3.76 -1.85 13.16
CA ASP A 88 4.40 -0.54 13.11
C ASP A 88 5.92 -0.68 13.22
N VAL A 89 6.67 0.09 12.42
CA VAL A 89 8.14 0.08 12.34
C VAL A 89 8.78 -1.30 12.55
N ALA A 90 8.20 -2.30 11.87
CA ALA A 90 8.56 -3.72 12.06
C ALA A 90 10.06 -3.99 11.87
N TYR A 91 10.75 -3.16 11.08
CA TYR A 91 12.19 -3.26 10.84
C TYR A 91 13.06 -2.96 12.07
N MET A 92 12.50 -2.27 13.08
CA MET A 92 13.21 -1.94 14.35
C MET A 92 13.09 -3.05 15.40
N VAL A 93 12.20 -4.01 15.19
CA VAL A 93 12.02 -5.19 16.05
C VAL A 93 12.78 -6.36 15.42
N PRO A 94 13.49 -7.20 16.21
CA PRO A 94 14.29 -8.30 15.67
C PRO A 94 13.48 -9.26 14.79
N THR A 95 14.03 -9.62 13.64
CA THR A 95 13.37 -10.55 12.68
C THR A 95 13.05 -11.90 13.31
N ASP A 96 13.94 -12.45 14.13
CA ASP A 96 13.75 -13.71 14.83
C ASP A 96 12.59 -13.68 15.84
N PHE A 97 12.29 -12.52 16.44
CA PHE A 97 11.08 -12.36 17.25
C PHE A 97 9.82 -12.47 16.38
N TRP A 98 9.81 -11.82 15.21
CA TRP A 98 8.66 -11.90 14.30
C TRP A 98 8.44 -13.32 13.77
N GLU A 99 9.52 -14.06 13.45
CA GLU A 99 9.44 -15.46 13.05
C GLU A 99 8.86 -16.34 14.19
N GLN A 100 9.30 -16.11 15.44
CA GLN A 100 8.75 -16.76 16.61
C GLN A 100 7.27 -16.42 16.80
N ALA A 101 6.91 -15.14 16.72
CA ALA A 101 5.53 -14.68 16.85
C ALA A 101 4.63 -15.31 15.76
N ARG A 102 5.06 -15.33 14.50
CA ARG A 102 4.37 -15.99 13.39
C ARG A 102 4.09 -17.46 13.68
N THR A 103 5.11 -18.20 14.07
CA THR A 103 4.99 -19.62 14.40
C THR A 103 3.96 -19.87 15.51
N GLU A 104 3.92 -19.01 16.52
CA GLU A 104 3.00 -19.13 17.65
C GLU A 104 1.57 -18.70 17.30
N LEU A 105 1.42 -17.73 16.39
CA LEU A 105 0.10 -17.28 15.92
C LEU A 105 -0.53 -18.29 14.98
N GLU A 106 0.22 -18.94 14.10
CA GLU A 106 -0.27 -19.99 13.20
C GLU A 106 -0.85 -21.20 13.95
N LYS A 107 -0.37 -21.49 15.16
CA LYS A 107 -0.98 -22.53 16.04
C LYS A 107 -2.39 -22.16 16.49
N VAL A 108 -2.72 -20.86 16.49
CA VAL A 108 -4.05 -20.35 16.92
C VAL A 108 -4.94 -20.12 15.70
N LYS A 109 -4.40 -19.52 14.65
CA LYS A 109 -5.10 -19.18 13.41
C LYS A 109 -4.14 -19.39 12.23
N PRO A 110 -4.25 -20.55 11.53
CA PRO A 110 -3.29 -20.93 10.48
C PRO A 110 -3.21 -19.94 9.30
N ASP A 111 -4.28 -19.20 9.04
CA ASP A 111 -4.38 -18.17 7.97
C ASP A 111 -4.17 -16.74 8.47
N ILE A 112 -3.44 -16.58 9.59
CA ILE A 112 -3.10 -15.27 10.15
C ILE A 112 -2.35 -14.42 9.13
N MET A 113 -2.75 -13.16 8.96
CA MET A 113 -2.14 -12.21 8.06
C MET A 113 -1.18 -11.27 8.81
N MET A 114 0.04 -11.13 8.30
CA MET A 114 1.06 -10.26 8.89
C MET A 114 1.54 -9.24 7.85
N LEU A 115 1.33 -7.95 8.12
CA LEU A 115 1.78 -6.83 7.31
C LEU A 115 2.87 -6.06 8.07
N ALA A 116 4.07 -5.98 7.51
CA ALA A 116 5.16 -5.19 8.07
C ALA A 116 5.16 -3.77 7.54
N GLU A 117 5.15 -2.78 8.40
CA GLU A 117 5.62 -1.47 7.99
C GLU A 117 7.15 -1.48 7.96
N ALA A 118 7.67 -1.80 6.80
CA ALA A 118 9.09 -1.97 6.53
C ALA A 118 9.35 -2.02 5.02
N THR A 119 10.62 -1.96 4.65
CA THR A 119 11.12 -2.34 3.34
C THR A 119 12.38 -3.19 3.58
N LYS A 120 12.18 -4.44 4.02
CA LYS A 120 13.26 -5.31 4.50
C LYS A 120 13.02 -6.74 4.06
N PRO A 121 13.76 -7.23 3.01
CA PRO A 121 13.50 -8.52 2.38
C PRO A 121 13.46 -9.72 3.32
N GLU A 122 14.31 -9.74 4.35
CA GLU A 122 14.36 -10.84 5.31
C GLU A 122 13.06 -11.02 6.11
N LEU A 123 12.28 -9.99 6.30
CA LEU A 123 10.98 -10.09 6.98
C LEU A 123 9.96 -10.92 6.18
N LEU A 124 10.06 -10.89 4.84
CA LEU A 124 9.16 -11.63 3.96
C LEU A 124 9.57 -13.09 3.71
N LEU A 125 10.66 -13.56 4.34
CA LEU A 125 11.08 -14.95 4.20
C LEU A 125 10.19 -15.90 5.02
N LYS A 126 9.81 -15.50 6.25
CA LYS A 126 9.06 -16.38 7.17
C LYS A 126 8.07 -15.64 8.07
N ALA A 127 8.30 -14.36 8.36
CA ALA A 127 7.55 -13.66 9.39
C ALA A 127 6.30 -12.96 8.86
N PHE A 128 6.38 -12.34 7.68
CA PHE A 128 5.33 -11.49 7.14
C PHE A 128 4.89 -11.94 5.75
N ASP A 129 3.63 -11.71 5.44
CA ASP A 129 3.03 -11.99 4.13
C ASP A 129 3.24 -10.81 3.17
N MET A 130 3.41 -9.60 3.71
CA MET A 130 3.46 -8.36 2.93
C MET A 130 4.22 -7.28 3.70
N ASP A 131 4.87 -6.39 2.96
CA ASP A 131 5.45 -5.14 3.46
C ASP A 131 4.93 -3.91 2.70
N TYR A 132 5.49 -2.73 3.00
CA TYR A 132 5.16 -1.47 2.32
C TYR A 132 6.07 -1.22 1.12
N SER A 133 5.52 -0.63 0.06
CA SER A 133 6.28 -0.19 -1.12
C SER A 133 6.82 1.24 -0.98
N TRP A 134 7.46 1.58 0.14
CA TRP A 134 7.99 2.92 0.40
C TRP A 134 8.91 3.45 -0.70
N PRO A 135 9.86 2.69 -1.29
CA PRO A 135 10.69 3.18 -2.39
C PRO A 135 9.89 3.57 -3.62
N LEU A 136 8.86 2.79 -3.98
CA LEU A 136 8.00 3.11 -5.11
C LEU A 136 7.15 4.36 -4.84
N HIS A 137 6.66 4.52 -3.60
CA HIS A 137 5.93 5.71 -3.17
C HIS A 137 6.81 6.97 -3.23
N ALA A 138 8.03 6.90 -2.71
CA ALA A 138 8.99 8.01 -2.79
C ALA A 138 9.30 8.39 -4.25
N THR A 139 9.47 7.38 -5.11
CA THR A 139 9.69 7.62 -6.55
C THR A 139 8.46 8.22 -7.23
N LEU A 140 7.24 7.79 -6.84
CA LEU A 140 6.01 8.41 -7.34
C LEU A 140 5.94 9.90 -7.00
N ASN A 141 6.32 10.28 -5.76
CA ASN A 141 6.40 11.68 -5.35
C ASN A 141 7.41 12.47 -6.22
N LYS A 142 8.60 11.93 -6.44
CA LYS A 142 9.61 12.58 -7.31
C LYS A 142 9.08 12.80 -8.73
N VAL A 143 8.43 11.81 -9.31
CA VAL A 143 7.88 11.91 -10.66
C VAL A 143 6.76 12.95 -10.72
N MET A 144 5.81 12.91 -9.79
CA MET A 144 4.60 13.72 -9.87
C MET A 144 4.76 15.15 -9.33
N LEU A 145 5.66 15.36 -8.37
CA LEU A 145 5.85 16.66 -7.70
C LEU A 145 7.13 17.39 -8.16
N GLU A 146 8.19 16.63 -8.43
CA GLU A 146 9.51 17.20 -8.76
C GLU A 146 9.82 17.11 -10.25
N GLY A 147 8.98 16.43 -11.04
CA GLY A 147 9.14 16.31 -12.49
C GLY A 147 10.23 15.33 -12.93
N ALA A 148 10.60 14.38 -12.07
CA ALA A 148 11.49 13.29 -12.45
C ALA A 148 10.85 12.44 -13.58
N PRO A 149 11.67 11.81 -14.44
CA PRO A 149 11.14 10.97 -15.52
C PRO A 149 10.32 9.79 -15.00
N ALA A 150 9.20 9.48 -15.66
CA ALA A 150 8.35 8.35 -15.30
C ALA A 150 9.06 6.98 -15.40
N THR A 151 10.18 6.91 -16.14
CA THR A 151 11.06 5.73 -16.19
C THR A 151 11.65 5.35 -14.82
N GLU A 152 11.76 6.30 -13.88
CA GLU A 152 12.25 6.01 -12.53
C GLU A 152 11.31 5.07 -11.77
N LEU A 153 10.00 5.09 -12.04
CA LEU A 153 9.06 4.15 -11.42
C LEU A 153 9.32 2.70 -11.84
N LYS A 154 9.62 2.49 -13.13
CA LYS A 154 10.03 1.18 -13.62
C LYS A 154 11.33 0.75 -12.94
N ALA A 155 12.33 1.62 -12.89
CA ALA A 155 13.61 1.33 -12.26
C ALA A 155 13.46 0.97 -10.77
N SER A 156 12.66 1.73 -10.02
CA SER A 156 12.36 1.46 -8.61
C SER A 156 11.64 0.12 -8.42
N TRP A 157 10.69 -0.20 -9.29
CA TRP A 157 9.99 -1.49 -9.26
C TRP A 157 10.94 -2.65 -9.57
N GLU A 158 11.79 -2.53 -10.60
CA GLU A 158 12.77 -3.54 -11.00
C GLU A 158 13.82 -3.77 -9.89
N GLU A 159 14.25 -2.71 -9.21
CA GLU A 159 15.18 -2.82 -8.10
C GLU A 159 14.55 -3.56 -6.92
N SER A 160 13.32 -3.24 -6.56
CA SER A 160 12.57 -3.99 -5.55
C SER A 160 12.44 -5.47 -5.92
N ALA A 161 12.09 -5.78 -7.17
CA ALA A 161 11.95 -7.15 -7.65
C ALA A 161 13.26 -7.97 -7.60
N LYS A 162 14.44 -7.30 -7.61
CA LYS A 162 15.75 -7.96 -7.45
C LYS A 162 16.09 -8.23 -5.98
N GLN A 163 15.70 -7.33 -5.09
CA GLN A 163 16.05 -7.39 -3.67
C GLN A 163 15.18 -8.37 -2.89
N PHE A 164 13.90 -8.48 -3.27
CA PHE A 164 12.93 -9.28 -2.53
C PHE A 164 12.79 -10.71 -3.08
N PRO A 165 12.40 -11.67 -2.24
CA PRO A 165 12.05 -13.02 -2.71
C PRO A 165 10.97 -12.97 -3.79
N ARG A 166 11.08 -13.86 -4.77
CA ARG A 166 10.09 -13.94 -5.86
C ARG A 166 8.69 -14.20 -5.30
N GLY A 167 7.71 -13.43 -5.74
CA GLY A 167 6.33 -13.51 -5.28
C GLY A 167 6.04 -12.72 -4.02
N SER A 168 7.01 -11.95 -3.49
CA SER A 168 6.78 -11.02 -2.38
C SER A 168 5.64 -10.07 -2.69
N LEU A 169 4.77 -9.87 -1.70
CA LEU A 169 3.69 -8.91 -1.80
C LEU A 169 4.08 -7.59 -1.17
N HIS A 170 3.75 -6.50 -1.86
CA HIS A 170 3.96 -5.14 -1.36
C HIS A 170 2.64 -4.39 -1.30
N LEU A 171 2.36 -3.71 -0.19
CA LEU A 171 1.26 -2.78 -0.07
C LEU A 171 1.55 -1.55 -0.93
N ARG A 172 0.74 -1.33 -1.96
CA ARG A 172 0.87 -0.22 -2.89
C ARG A 172 0.11 0.99 -2.35
N ILE A 173 0.84 2.03 -2.02
CA ILE A 173 0.30 3.23 -1.38
C ILE A 173 0.49 4.48 -2.25
N SER A 174 -0.48 5.36 -2.25
CA SER A 174 -0.36 6.76 -2.71
C SER A 174 -0.84 7.73 -1.65
N ASP A 175 -1.43 7.21 -0.57
CA ASP A 175 -2.00 7.93 0.56
C ASP A 175 -2.10 7.00 1.76
N ASN A 176 -1.80 7.46 2.96
CA ASN A 176 -2.00 6.76 4.22
C ASN A 176 -2.05 7.77 5.38
N HIS A 177 -2.02 7.28 6.64
CA HIS A 177 -2.10 8.13 7.83
C HIS A 177 -0.81 8.91 8.15
N ASP A 178 0.34 8.52 7.57
CA ASP A 178 1.65 9.16 7.79
C ASP A 178 1.96 10.22 6.73
N GLU A 179 1.20 10.23 5.62
CA GLU A 179 1.45 11.07 4.48
C GLU A 179 0.38 12.14 4.31
N ALA A 180 0.75 13.29 3.77
CA ALA A 180 -0.23 14.26 3.29
C ALA A 180 -1.17 13.63 2.25
N ARG A 181 -2.44 14.04 2.25
CA ARG A 181 -3.46 13.49 1.34
C ARG A 181 -3.01 13.55 -0.12
N SER A 182 -3.17 12.46 -0.86
CA SER A 182 -2.78 12.39 -2.28
C SER A 182 -3.49 13.45 -3.13
N VAL A 183 -4.74 13.80 -2.77
CA VAL A 183 -5.48 14.88 -3.45
C VAL A 183 -4.87 16.25 -3.15
N ALA A 184 -4.37 16.49 -1.95
CA ALA A 184 -3.65 17.72 -1.61
C ALA A 184 -2.32 17.82 -2.37
N ARG A 185 -1.57 16.71 -2.45
CA ARG A 185 -0.27 16.65 -3.14
C ARG A 185 -0.37 16.74 -4.66
N TYR A 186 -1.28 16.01 -5.28
CA TYR A 186 -1.31 15.81 -6.74
C TYR A 186 -2.54 16.43 -7.41
N GLY A 187 -3.48 16.99 -6.64
CA GLY A 187 -4.82 17.31 -7.14
C GLY A 187 -5.64 16.05 -7.45
N ILE A 188 -6.95 16.21 -7.67
CA ILE A 188 -7.87 15.07 -7.89
C ILE A 188 -7.43 14.18 -9.06
N ARG A 189 -7.02 14.77 -10.18
CA ARG A 189 -6.64 13.99 -11.37
C ARG A 189 -5.34 13.22 -11.14
N GLY A 190 -4.35 13.84 -10.50
CA GLY A 190 -3.09 13.20 -10.14
C GLY A 190 -3.30 12.07 -9.13
N ALA A 191 -4.12 12.28 -8.10
CA ALA A 191 -4.47 11.25 -7.13
C ALA A 191 -5.14 10.04 -7.80
N LEU A 192 -6.03 10.26 -8.78
CA LEU A 192 -6.67 9.17 -9.54
C LEU A 192 -5.68 8.44 -10.45
N ALA A 193 -4.73 9.15 -11.07
CA ALA A 193 -3.67 8.52 -11.87
C ALA A 193 -2.76 7.63 -10.99
N ALA A 194 -2.37 8.13 -9.82
CA ALA A 194 -1.63 7.37 -8.83
C ALA A 194 -2.40 6.12 -8.39
N GLN A 195 -3.71 6.23 -8.10
CA GLN A 195 -4.54 5.10 -7.72
C GLN A 195 -4.73 4.09 -8.85
N ALA A 196 -4.94 4.53 -10.08
CA ALA A 196 -5.01 3.63 -11.22
C ALA A 196 -3.72 2.80 -11.35
N LEU A 197 -2.56 3.42 -11.14
CA LEU A 197 -1.28 2.73 -11.09
C LEU A 197 -1.22 1.73 -9.94
N MET A 198 -1.56 2.13 -8.70
CA MET A 198 -1.52 1.24 -7.53
C MET A 198 -2.47 0.06 -7.67
N PHE A 199 -3.65 0.24 -8.26
CA PHE A 199 -4.62 -0.83 -8.48
C PHE A 199 -4.24 -1.80 -9.60
N THR A 200 -3.42 -1.38 -10.53
CA THR A 200 -3.08 -2.17 -11.73
C THR A 200 -1.69 -2.79 -11.69
N LEU A 201 -0.76 -2.30 -10.88
CA LEU A 201 0.49 -2.99 -10.58
C LEU A 201 0.25 -4.30 -9.79
N ASP A 202 1.29 -5.10 -9.65
CA ASP A 202 1.36 -6.21 -8.70
C ASP A 202 1.29 -5.74 -7.25
N GLY A 203 1.19 -6.65 -6.29
CA GLY A 203 1.05 -6.33 -4.87
C GLY A 203 -0.41 -6.06 -4.48
N VAL A 204 -0.67 -5.31 -3.42
CA VAL A 204 -1.99 -5.05 -2.83
C VAL A 204 -2.24 -3.55 -2.72
N PRO A 205 -3.26 -2.97 -3.38
CA PRO A 205 -3.54 -1.55 -3.27
C PRO A 205 -4.18 -1.19 -1.93
N LEU A 206 -3.76 -0.09 -1.35
CA LEU A 206 -4.39 0.53 -0.18
C LEU A 206 -5.42 1.59 -0.63
N VAL A 207 -6.58 1.59 0.01
CA VAL A 207 -7.52 2.71 0.01
C VAL A 207 -7.60 3.24 1.43
N TYR A 208 -6.98 4.38 1.67
CA TYR A 208 -7.07 5.06 2.96
C TYR A 208 -8.41 5.79 3.09
N ASN A 209 -8.99 5.80 4.30
CA ASN A 209 -10.30 6.41 4.53
C ASN A 209 -10.33 7.88 4.09
N GLY A 210 -11.37 8.26 3.33
CA GLY A 210 -11.52 9.60 2.76
C GLY A 210 -11.02 9.74 1.31
N MET A 211 -10.20 8.81 0.80
CA MET A 211 -9.77 8.86 -0.61
C MET A 211 -10.96 8.80 -1.57
N GLU A 212 -11.96 7.97 -1.27
CA GLU A 212 -13.16 7.79 -2.09
C GLU A 212 -14.09 9.00 -2.12
N VAL A 213 -13.87 9.98 -1.26
CA VAL A 213 -14.56 11.28 -1.28
C VAL A 213 -13.62 12.42 -1.63
N GLY A 214 -12.37 12.13 -2.00
CA GLY A 214 -11.37 13.12 -2.41
C GLY A 214 -10.96 14.02 -1.25
N ASP A 215 -10.76 13.46 -0.06
CA ASP A 215 -10.31 14.23 1.10
C ASP A 215 -8.92 14.83 0.84
N ALA A 216 -8.84 16.15 0.94
CA ALA A 216 -7.66 16.96 0.74
C ALA A 216 -7.30 17.75 2.00
N THR A 217 -7.80 17.31 3.16
CA THR A 217 -7.56 18.01 4.42
C THR A 217 -6.07 18.00 4.74
N GLU A 218 -5.52 19.19 4.92
CA GLU A 218 -4.14 19.40 5.36
C GLU A 218 -4.16 20.01 6.76
N SER A 219 -3.14 19.73 7.54
CA SER A 219 -2.91 20.34 8.84
C SER A 219 -1.52 20.97 8.88
N GLY A 220 -1.29 21.89 9.84
CA GLY A 220 0.02 22.51 10.04
C GLY A 220 1.05 21.55 10.64
N ASP A 221 0.59 20.52 11.35
CA ASP A 221 1.37 19.41 11.88
C ASP A 221 1.08 18.13 11.10
N PRO A 222 1.89 17.07 11.21
CA PRO A 222 1.57 15.77 10.66
C PRO A 222 0.15 15.36 11.09
N ALA A 223 -0.70 15.00 10.13
CA ALA A 223 -2.11 14.62 10.37
C ALA A 223 -2.26 13.49 11.41
N LEU A 224 -1.20 12.72 11.63
CA LEU A 224 -1.07 11.70 12.66
C LEU A 224 -1.33 12.23 14.07
N PHE A 225 -0.95 13.47 14.37
CA PHE A 225 -1.07 14.08 15.71
C PHE A 225 -2.31 14.96 15.88
N GLU A 226 -3.11 15.13 14.84
CA GLU A 226 -4.31 15.95 14.87
C GLU A 226 -5.60 15.15 14.74
N LYS A 227 -6.64 15.56 15.47
CA LYS A 227 -7.99 14.98 15.38
C LYS A 227 -8.73 15.55 14.17
N MET A 228 -8.29 15.18 12.96
CA MET A 228 -8.90 15.68 11.73
C MET A 228 -10.08 14.80 11.30
N PRO A 229 -11.29 15.36 11.17
CA PRO A 229 -12.45 14.62 10.68
C PRO A 229 -12.38 14.46 9.15
N VAL A 230 -12.81 13.30 8.65
CA VAL A 230 -13.11 13.14 7.22
C VAL A 230 -14.50 13.70 6.95
N PHE A 231 -14.60 14.64 6.02
CA PHE A 231 -15.89 15.23 5.62
C PHE A 231 -16.54 14.36 4.53
N TRP A 232 -17.47 13.52 4.94
CA TRP A 232 -18.12 12.52 4.06
C TRP A 232 -19.25 13.09 3.18
N ASN A 233 -19.34 14.41 3.01
CA ASN A 233 -20.41 15.03 2.23
C ASN A 233 -20.16 14.93 0.71
N PRO A 234 -20.81 13.99 -0.03
CA PRO A 234 -20.58 13.80 -1.46
C PRO A 234 -21.07 14.98 -2.33
N LYS A 235 -21.87 15.91 -1.78
CA LYS A 235 -22.36 17.10 -2.51
C LYS A 235 -21.28 18.16 -2.71
N GLU A 236 -20.31 18.19 -1.82
CA GLU A 236 -19.21 19.16 -1.82
C GLU A 236 -17.94 18.62 -2.46
N ARG A 237 -17.90 17.31 -2.77
CA ARG A 237 -16.72 16.63 -3.29
C ARG A 237 -17.02 15.79 -4.52
N PRO A 238 -16.05 15.61 -5.42
CA PRO A 238 -16.23 14.76 -6.58
C PRO A 238 -16.63 13.33 -6.18
N PRO A 239 -17.57 12.71 -6.90
CA PRO A 239 -18.01 11.35 -6.63
C PRO A 239 -16.96 10.34 -7.13
N LEU A 240 -15.82 10.21 -6.42
CA LEU A 240 -14.74 9.30 -6.79
C LEU A 240 -15.06 7.83 -6.45
N ARG A 241 -16.05 7.61 -5.59
CA ARG A 241 -16.41 6.28 -5.08
C ARG A 241 -16.70 5.27 -6.19
N ASP A 242 -17.31 5.70 -7.30
CA ASP A 242 -17.60 4.81 -8.42
C ASP A 242 -16.33 4.39 -9.16
N ILE A 243 -15.34 5.27 -9.28
CA ILE A 243 -14.01 4.96 -9.84
C ILE A 243 -13.33 3.89 -8.99
N TYR A 244 -13.28 4.07 -7.68
CA TYR A 244 -12.69 3.08 -6.77
C TYR A 244 -13.42 1.74 -6.82
N ARG A 245 -14.76 1.76 -6.89
CA ARG A 245 -15.57 0.55 -7.02
C ARG A 245 -15.24 -0.23 -8.29
N ASP A 246 -15.08 0.44 -9.41
CA ASP A 246 -14.75 -0.19 -10.68
C ASP A 246 -13.32 -0.72 -10.71
N LEU A 247 -12.34 -0.01 -10.14
CA LEU A 247 -10.97 -0.49 -9.99
C LEU A 247 -10.91 -1.74 -9.08
N ILE A 248 -11.63 -1.74 -7.96
CA ILE A 248 -11.76 -2.90 -7.07
C ILE A 248 -12.41 -4.07 -7.80
N LYS A 249 -13.51 -3.83 -8.55
CA LYS A 249 -14.21 -4.84 -9.33
C LYS A 249 -13.30 -5.44 -10.40
N LEU A 250 -12.58 -4.60 -11.15
CA LEU A 250 -11.63 -5.04 -12.17
C LEU A 250 -10.59 -5.98 -11.56
N ARG A 251 -9.98 -5.59 -10.43
CA ARG A 251 -8.99 -6.40 -9.75
C ARG A 251 -9.55 -7.71 -9.20
N LYS A 252 -10.78 -7.71 -8.66
CA LYS A 252 -11.45 -8.94 -8.18
C LYS A 252 -11.83 -9.88 -9.31
N GLN A 253 -12.26 -9.34 -10.44
CA GLN A 253 -12.73 -10.11 -11.60
C GLN A 253 -11.58 -10.78 -12.35
N TYR A 254 -10.45 -10.09 -12.54
CA TYR A 254 -9.37 -10.54 -13.42
C TYR A 254 -8.11 -10.93 -12.66
N ALA A 255 -7.67 -12.18 -12.86
CA ALA A 255 -6.49 -12.73 -12.24
C ALA A 255 -5.16 -12.01 -12.60
N PRO A 256 -4.99 -11.45 -13.83
CA PRO A 256 -3.80 -10.67 -14.15
C PRO A 256 -3.44 -9.59 -13.12
N PHE A 257 -4.40 -8.94 -12.51
CA PHE A 257 -4.12 -7.88 -11.51
C PHE A 257 -3.75 -8.43 -10.12
N ARG A 258 -3.84 -9.74 -9.90
CA ARG A 258 -3.55 -10.40 -8.61
C ARG A 258 -2.31 -11.31 -8.63
N ASN A 259 -1.62 -11.39 -9.77
CA ASN A 259 -0.36 -12.12 -9.90
C ASN A 259 0.84 -11.18 -9.89
N ASP A 260 2.05 -11.72 -9.95
CA ASP A 260 3.33 -10.99 -9.97
C ASP A 260 3.85 -10.65 -11.37
N ARG A 261 3.09 -10.97 -12.44
CA ARG A 261 3.51 -10.79 -13.83
C ARG A 261 3.23 -9.38 -14.33
N VAL A 262 4.24 -8.53 -14.31
CA VAL A 262 4.25 -7.19 -14.91
C VAL A 262 5.21 -7.20 -16.09
N VAL A 263 4.73 -6.85 -17.28
CA VAL A 263 5.57 -6.68 -18.47
C VAL A 263 5.59 -5.21 -18.85
N TRP A 264 6.69 -4.53 -18.59
CA TRP A 264 6.86 -3.13 -18.97
C TRP A 264 6.94 -3.00 -20.49
N LEU A 265 6.15 -2.11 -21.04
CA LEU A 265 6.07 -1.86 -22.48
C LEU A 265 6.82 -0.57 -22.82
N ARG A 266 7.46 -0.55 -23.97
CA ARG A 266 8.03 0.67 -24.53
C ARG A 266 6.92 1.59 -25.05
N ASN A 267 7.13 2.88 -24.92
CA ASN A 267 6.25 3.90 -25.48
C ASN A 267 7.08 5.08 -26.01
N SER A 268 6.49 5.93 -26.82
CA SER A 268 7.20 7.04 -27.44
C SER A 268 7.36 8.29 -26.55
N ALA A 269 6.92 8.21 -25.28
CA ALA A 269 6.99 9.33 -24.32
C ALA A 269 7.33 8.83 -22.91
N GLU A 270 8.37 8.00 -22.79
CA GLU A 270 8.75 7.29 -21.55
C GLU A 270 9.06 8.21 -20.37
N SER A 271 9.40 9.49 -20.63
CA SER A 271 9.61 10.47 -19.57
C SER A 271 8.33 10.88 -18.82
N ASP A 272 7.17 10.79 -19.48
CA ASP A 272 5.88 11.22 -18.94
C ASP A 272 4.91 10.06 -18.68
N LEU A 273 5.08 8.97 -19.42
CA LEU A 273 4.14 7.85 -19.43
C LEU A 273 4.71 6.58 -18.80
N VAL A 274 3.91 5.97 -17.96
CA VAL A 274 4.09 4.58 -17.51
C VAL A 274 3.20 3.69 -18.36
N THR A 275 3.78 2.64 -18.97
CA THR A 275 3.06 1.65 -19.76
C THR A 275 3.51 0.25 -19.42
N PHE A 276 2.58 -0.63 -19.13
CA PHE A 276 2.85 -2.04 -18.83
C PHE A 276 1.67 -2.91 -19.17
N MET A 277 1.94 -4.21 -19.28
CA MET A 277 0.93 -5.23 -19.51
C MET A 277 0.82 -6.15 -18.29
N ARG A 278 -0.41 -6.49 -17.95
CA ARG A 278 -0.78 -7.51 -16.97
C ARG A 278 -1.39 -8.69 -17.71
N LEU A 279 -1.00 -9.91 -17.36
CA LEU A 279 -1.45 -11.11 -18.11
C LEU A 279 -1.46 -12.38 -17.25
N ASP A 280 -2.32 -13.35 -17.60
CA ASP A 280 -2.40 -14.67 -16.97
C ASP A 280 -2.50 -15.84 -17.95
N GLY A 281 -2.42 -15.58 -19.25
CA GLY A 281 -2.58 -16.55 -20.33
C GLY A 281 -4.00 -16.66 -20.88
N LYS A 282 -5.01 -16.03 -20.23
CA LYS A 282 -6.40 -15.91 -20.69
C LYS A 282 -6.77 -14.47 -21.03
N ASP A 283 -6.24 -13.56 -20.26
CA ASP A 283 -6.52 -12.14 -20.36
C ASP A 283 -5.22 -11.34 -20.38
N GLU A 284 -5.19 -10.32 -21.22
CA GLU A 284 -4.11 -9.35 -21.29
C GLU A 284 -4.68 -7.93 -21.15
N PHE A 285 -4.08 -7.17 -20.26
CA PHE A 285 -4.43 -5.77 -20.01
C PHE A 285 -3.23 -4.88 -20.28
N VAL A 286 -3.39 -3.86 -21.10
CA VAL A 286 -2.40 -2.79 -21.23
C VAL A 286 -2.88 -1.59 -20.44
N VAL A 287 -2.01 -1.11 -19.55
CA VAL A 287 -2.23 0.07 -18.71
C VAL A 287 -1.33 1.18 -19.21
N VAL A 288 -1.91 2.36 -19.42
CA VAL A 288 -1.23 3.58 -19.83
C VAL A 288 -1.58 4.68 -18.84
N VAL A 289 -0.59 5.27 -18.20
CA VAL A 289 -0.78 6.34 -17.20
C VAL A 289 0.13 7.51 -17.53
N ASN A 290 -0.46 8.68 -17.77
CA ASN A 290 0.28 9.94 -17.82
C ASN A 290 0.48 10.46 -16.40
N LEU A 291 1.71 10.47 -15.93
CA LEU A 291 2.07 10.96 -14.59
C LEU A 291 2.48 12.43 -14.57
N SER A 292 2.51 13.08 -15.74
CA SER A 292 2.76 14.51 -15.84
C SER A 292 1.47 15.33 -15.85
N SER A 293 1.56 16.60 -15.46
CA SER A 293 0.44 17.54 -15.54
C SER A 293 0.14 18.01 -16.99
N ARG A 294 1.02 17.67 -17.95
CA ARG A 294 0.95 18.09 -19.35
C ARG A 294 0.19 17.07 -20.19
N PRO A 295 -0.49 17.50 -21.28
CA PRO A 295 -1.00 16.56 -22.27
C PRO A 295 0.16 15.89 -23.03
N VAL A 296 0.00 14.60 -23.30
CA VAL A 296 0.99 13.77 -24.00
C VAL A 296 0.33 13.04 -25.15
N THR A 297 0.97 13.10 -26.32
CA THR A 297 0.59 12.30 -27.50
C THR A 297 1.70 11.28 -27.76
N GLY A 298 1.31 10.03 -27.99
CA GLY A 298 2.28 8.97 -28.20
C GLY A 298 1.66 7.66 -28.63
N PHE A 299 2.48 6.62 -28.66
CA PHE A 299 2.06 5.25 -28.91
C PHE A 299 2.77 4.28 -27.96
N VAL A 300 2.19 3.12 -27.77
CA VAL A 300 2.77 2.00 -27.01
C VAL A 300 3.13 0.85 -27.98
N GLU A 301 4.30 0.25 -27.76
CA GLU A 301 4.74 -0.90 -28.54
C GLU A 301 4.09 -2.17 -28.00
N VAL A 302 3.07 -2.65 -28.70
CA VAL A 302 2.38 -3.91 -28.34
C VAL A 302 1.91 -4.63 -29.60
N SER A 303 2.08 -5.94 -29.63
CA SER A 303 1.63 -6.76 -30.76
C SER A 303 0.11 -6.93 -30.77
N ARG A 304 -0.47 -7.01 -31.99
CA ARG A 304 -1.92 -7.19 -32.20
C ARG A 304 -2.76 -6.16 -31.43
N SER A 305 -2.33 -4.90 -31.52
CA SER A 305 -2.95 -3.77 -30.82
C SER A 305 -4.43 -3.57 -31.16
N GLU A 306 -4.84 -3.93 -32.38
CA GLU A 306 -6.22 -3.87 -32.87
C GLU A 306 -7.20 -4.78 -32.10
N GLN A 307 -6.69 -5.78 -31.36
CA GLN A 307 -7.50 -6.69 -30.55
C GLN A 307 -7.84 -6.13 -29.18
N PHE A 308 -7.12 -5.10 -28.73
CA PHE A 308 -7.37 -4.48 -27.44
C PHE A 308 -8.56 -3.52 -27.50
N LYS A 309 -9.43 -3.64 -26.51
CA LYS A 309 -10.60 -2.75 -26.33
C LYS A 309 -10.45 -1.95 -25.05
N TYR A 310 -10.87 -0.70 -25.10
CA TYR A 310 -10.89 0.17 -23.93
C TYR A 310 -11.78 -0.41 -22.83
N VAL A 311 -11.28 -0.41 -21.60
CA VAL A 311 -12.01 -0.79 -20.40
C VAL A 311 -12.68 0.45 -19.82
N LYS A 312 -14.01 0.47 -19.85
CA LYS A 312 -14.79 1.57 -19.30
C LYS A 312 -14.73 1.57 -17.77
N ILE A 313 -14.36 2.70 -17.20
CA ILE A 313 -14.36 2.98 -15.76
C ILE A 313 -15.32 4.15 -15.51
N ALA A 314 -16.22 4.01 -14.56
CA ALA A 314 -17.17 5.06 -14.22
C ALA A 314 -16.45 6.37 -13.84
N GLY A 315 -16.94 7.50 -14.35
CA GLY A 315 -16.34 8.80 -14.09
C GLY A 315 -15.02 9.11 -14.81
N VAL A 316 -14.48 8.15 -15.57
CA VAL A 316 -13.30 8.34 -16.43
C VAL A 316 -13.79 8.59 -17.86
N PRO A 317 -13.40 9.72 -18.51
CA PRO A 317 -13.82 9.99 -19.89
C PRO A 317 -13.37 8.89 -20.85
N GLU A 318 -14.29 8.44 -21.70
CA GLU A 318 -13.95 7.52 -22.77
C GLU A 318 -13.13 8.25 -23.85
N PRO A 319 -12.16 7.56 -24.48
CA PRO A 319 -11.46 8.15 -25.61
C PRO A 319 -12.44 8.37 -26.78
N SER A 320 -12.28 9.47 -27.51
CA SER A 320 -13.12 9.82 -28.66
C SER A 320 -13.04 8.80 -29.81
N SER A 321 -11.98 8.00 -29.84
CA SER A 321 -11.79 6.86 -30.74
C SER A 321 -10.93 5.80 -30.07
N ASN A 322 -11.09 4.53 -30.47
CA ASN A 322 -10.19 3.46 -30.01
C ASN A 322 -8.88 3.48 -30.79
N GLY A 323 -8.22 4.65 -30.86
CA GLY A 323 -6.97 4.84 -31.61
C GLY A 323 -5.77 4.02 -31.11
N PHE A 324 -5.97 3.11 -30.14
CA PHE A 324 -4.92 2.25 -29.62
C PHE A 324 -4.20 1.48 -30.74
N PRO A 325 -2.88 1.48 -30.81
CA PRO A 325 -1.92 1.84 -29.76
C PRO A 325 -1.51 3.33 -29.72
N LEU A 326 -2.11 4.19 -30.54
CA LEU A 326 -1.93 5.64 -30.50
C LEU A 326 -2.87 6.24 -29.45
N PHE A 327 -2.40 7.24 -28.74
CA PHE A 327 -3.21 7.94 -27.76
C PHE A 327 -2.83 9.43 -27.65
N HIS A 328 -3.82 10.20 -27.26
CA HIS A 328 -3.65 11.54 -26.75
C HIS A 328 -4.25 11.58 -25.35
N LEU A 329 -3.42 11.83 -24.34
CA LEU A 329 -3.79 11.88 -22.94
C LEU A 329 -3.66 13.30 -22.40
N LYS A 330 -4.65 13.78 -21.70
CA LYS A 330 -4.53 15.02 -20.90
C LYS A 330 -3.58 14.75 -19.72
N GLY A 331 -3.10 15.81 -19.06
CA GLY A 331 -2.30 15.65 -17.85
C GLY A 331 -3.01 14.76 -16.83
N TYR A 332 -2.30 13.80 -16.25
CA TYR A 332 -2.80 12.81 -15.30
C TYR A 332 -3.95 11.92 -15.82
N GLU A 333 -4.15 11.83 -17.14
CA GLU A 333 -5.11 10.89 -17.72
C GLU A 333 -4.49 9.49 -17.79
N TRP A 334 -5.32 8.50 -17.59
CA TRP A 334 -4.94 7.09 -17.65
C TRP A 334 -5.98 6.28 -18.39
N ARG A 335 -5.56 5.15 -18.95
CA ARG A 335 -6.42 4.22 -19.71
C ARG A 335 -6.02 2.79 -19.46
N ILE A 336 -7.01 1.89 -19.50
CA ILE A 336 -6.83 0.45 -19.42
C ILE A 336 -7.46 -0.15 -20.68
N TYR A 337 -6.73 -1.05 -21.31
CA TYR A 337 -7.20 -1.79 -22.46
C TYR A 337 -7.13 -3.29 -22.20
N HIS A 338 -8.07 -4.06 -22.71
CA HIS A 338 -8.21 -5.49 -22.49
C HIS A 338 -8.33 -6.24 -23.80
N ARG A 339 -7.70 -7.42 -23.88
CA ARG A 339 -8.02 -8.46 -24.84
C ARG A 339 -8.04 -9.83 -24.18
N ALA A 340 -8.96 -10.71 -24.63
CA ALA A 340 -8.93 -12.14 -24.31
C ALA A 340 -7.94 -12.84 -25.24
N VAL A 341 -7.10 -13.70 -24.66
CA VAL A 341 -6.19 -14.58 -25.42
C VAL A 341 -6.96 -15.82 -25.81
N LYS A 342 -7.04 -16.10 -27.12
CA LYS A 342 -7.69 -17.29 -27.68
C LYS A 342 -6.72 -18.46 -27.72
#